data_8ed649409fe40c5a854568340ca30cb9
#
_entry.id   8ed649409fe40c5a854568340ca30cb9
#
_cell.length_a   1.000
_cell.length_b   1.000
_cell.length_c   1.000
_cell.angle_alpha   90.00
_cell.angle_beta   90.00
_cell.angle_gamma   90.00
#
_symmetry.space_group_name_H-M   'P 1'
#
loop_
_entity.id
_entity.type
_entity.pdbx_description
1 polymer ?
#
loop_
_entity_poly.entity_id
_entity_poly.type
_entity_poly.pdbx_seq_one_letter_code
_entity_poly.pdbx_strand_id
1 'polypeptide(L)'
;MNEKKEASRKKSLGELGELFAIKALVDEEYDKIRNLNDVHMNEAFADIYCEKDGKRYVISVKARNKYQKDGKLNSRYNLGENAYDKAKRTAEKYNAEPYWMAIQFDDHEYSIYFGSLECLNGAKGIPVDKCANGEIGEILVDKKRHFFDFDYYRNER
;
A
#
# COMPACT_ATOMS: atom_id res chain seq x y z
N MET A 1 0.78 25.49 3.84
CA MET A 1 1.40 24.49 4.71
C MET A 1 2.87 24.41 4.39
N ASN A 2 3.74 24.42 5.39
CA ASN A 2 5.17 24.35 5.11
C ASN A 2 5.63 22.92 4.79
N GLU A 3 6.82 22.81 4.24
CA GLU A 3 7.36 21.53 3.78
C GLU A 3 7.50 20.49 4.89
N LYS A 4 7.83 20.91 6.11
CA LYS A 4 7.97 20.02 7.26
C LYS A 4 6.65 19.36 7.64
N LYS A 5 5.56 20.13 7.65
CA LYS A 5 4.23 19.60 7.95
C LYS A 5 3.76 18.62 6.87
N GLU A 6 4.04 18.94 5.61
CA GLU A 6 3.68 18.07 4.50
C GLU A 6 4.45 16.75 4.53
N ALA A 7 5.76 16.81 4.79
CA ALA A 7 6.60 15.61 4.90
C ALA A 7 6.16 14.72 6.06
N SER A 8 5.83 15.33 7.21
CA SER A 8 5.35 14.60 8.39
C SER A 8 4.01 13.92 8.11
N ARG A 9 3.10 14.61 7.42
CA ARG A 9 1.79 14.06 7.04
C ARG A 9 1.94 12.85 6.11
N LYS A 10 2.81 12.94 5.11
CA LYS A 10 3.07 11.84 4.18
C LYS A 10 3.66 10.63 4.89
N LYS A 11 4.59 10.86 5.82
CA LYS A 11 5.19 9.78 6.60
C LYS A 11 4.14 9.06 7.45
N SER A 12 3.29 9.82 8.13
CA SER A 12 2.23 9.25 8.97
C SER A 12 1.22 8.46 8.15
N LEU A 13 0.86 8.96 6.97
CA LEU A 13 -0.06 8.26 6.07
C LEU A 13 0.55 6.94 5.58
N GLY A 14 1.87 6.94 5.28
CA GLY A 14 2.58 5.74 4.89
C GLY A 14 2.60 4.70 5.99
N GLU A 15 2.88 5.11 7.21
CA GLU A 15 2.89 4.21 8.37
C GLU A 15 1.51 3.61 8.63
N LEU A 16 0.47 4.42 8.53
CA LEU A 16 -0.91 3.95 8.66
C LEU A 16 -1.26 2.95 7.56
N GLY A 17 -0.84 3.24 6.33
CA GLY A 17 -1.05 2.33 5.20
C GLY A 17 -0.41 0.97 5.43
N GLU A 18 0.79 0.93 5.98
CA GLU A 18 1.47 -0.33 6.30
C GLU A 18 0.68 -1.14 7.34
N LEU A 19 0.11 -0.48 8.34
CA LEU A 19 -0.72 -1.16 9.34
C LEU A 19 -1.99 -1.75 8.71
N PHE A 20 -2.66 -1.02 7.84
CA PHE A 20 -3.83 -1.52 7.13
C PHE A 20 -3.46 -2.66 6.17
N ALA A 21 -2.30 -2.59 5.54
CA ALA A 21 -1.79 -3.66 4.69
C ALA A 21 -1.58 -4.94 5.48
N ILE A 22 -0.95 -4.84 6.65
CA ILE A 22 -0.72 -5.98 7.54
C ILE A 22 -2.05 -6.60 7.97
N LYS A 23 -3.02 -5.76 8.35
CA LYS A 23 -4.34 -6.24 8.74
C LYS A 23 -5.00 -7.04 7.62
N ALA A 24 -4.94 -6.52 6.39
CA ALA A 24 -5.51 -7.20 5.22
C ALA A 24 -4.82 -8.55 4.97
N LEU A 25 -3.50 -8.60 5.10
CA LEU A 25 -2.75 -9.83 4.90
C LEU A 25 -3.09 -10.88 5.97
N VAL A 26 -3.26 -10.45 7.22
CA VAL A 26 -3.70 -11.33 8.31
C VAL A 26 -5.09 -11.90 7.99
N ASP A 27 -6.01 -11.05 7.57
CA ASP A 27 -7.38 -11.46 7.24
C ASP A 27 -7.42 -12.44 6.06
N GLU A 28 -6.48 -12.32 5.12
CA GLU A 28 -6.37 -13.20 3.96
C GLU A 28 -5.49 -14.44 4.24
N GLU A 29 -5.15 -14.66 5.50
CA GLU A 29 -4.42 -15.85 5.95
C GLU A 29 -2.97 -15.96 5.45
N TYR A 30 -2.33 -14.82 5.20
CA TYR A 30 -0.88 -14.80 5.00
C TYR A 30 -0.19 -14.99 6.34
N ASP A 31 1.00 -15.57 6.33
CA ASP A 31 1.78 -15.79 7.55
C ASP A 31 3.18 -15.21 7.43
N LYS A 32 3.94 -15.29 8.51
CA LYS A 32 5.31 -14.76 8.61
C LYS A 32 5.41 -13.32 8.12
N ILE A 33 4.41 -12.52 8.46
CA ILE A 33 4.32 -11.13 8.03
C ILE A 33 5.34 -10.30 8.81
N ARG A 34 6.21 -9.59 8.09
CA ARG A 34 7.23 -8.73 8.68
C ARG A 34 7.16 -7.35 8.04
N ASN A 35 7.20 -6.33 8.89
CA ASN A 35 7.40 -4.96 8.43
C ASN A 35 8.91 -4.78 8.21
N LEU A 36 9.34 -4.64 6.97
CA LEU A 36 10.75 -4.54 6.63
C LEU A 36 11.37 -3.21 7.08
N ASN A 37 10.55 -2.20 7.28
CA ASN A 37 11.02 -0.90 7.76
C ASN A 37 11.42 -0.96 9.24
N ASP A 38 10.91 -1.92 10.00
CA ASP A 38 11.30 -2.14 11.40
C ASP A 38 12.62 -2.90 11.51
N VAL A 39 12.93 -3.75 10.54
CA VAL A 39 14.10 -4.64 10.57
C VAL A 39 15.28 -4.04 9.81
N HIS A 40 15.02 -3.49 8.64
CA HIS A 40 16.03 -2.89 7.77
C HIS A 40 15.56 -1.54 7.31
N MET A 41 16.18 -0.48 7.83
CA MET A 41 15.85 0.86 7.37
C MET A 41 16.14 1.00 5.88
N ASN A 42 15.16 1.49 5.14
CA ASN A 42 15.27 1.78 3.71
C ASN A 42 15.53 0.54 2.84
N GLU A 43 14.83 -0.57 3.12
CA GLU A 43 14.84 -1.69 2.19
C GLU A 43 14.32 -1.21 0.83
N ALA A 44 15.04 -1.53 -0.24
CA ALA A 44 14.65 -1.10 -1.57
C ALA A 44 13.33 -1.76 -1.98
N PHE A 45 12.44 -0.99 -2.59
CA PHE A 45 11.14 -1.42 -3.10
C PHE A 45 10.14 -1.86 -2.02
N ALA A 46 10.50 -2.79 -1.14
CA ALA A 46 9.51 -3.50 -0.32
C ALA A 46 9.37 -2.94 1.09
N ASP A 47 8.15 -2.84 1.56
CA ASP A 47 7.78 -2.45 2.92
C ASP A 47 7.43 -3.65 3.78
N ILE A 48 6.93 -4.72 3.17
CA ILE A 48 6.44 -5.91 3.88
C ILE A 48 6.94 -7.18 3.19
N TYR A 49 7.31 -8.16 4.03
CA TYR A 49 7.56 -9.54 3.62
C TYR A 49 6.47 -10.42 4.21
N CYS A 50 5.98 -11.40 3.45
CA CYS A 50 5.06 -12.40 3.97
C CYS A 50 5.11 -13.67 3.15
N GLU A 51 4.41 -14.71 3.64
CA GLU A 51 4.33 -16.00 2.97
C GLU A 51 2.89 -16.50 2.97
N LYS A 52 2.54 -17.29 1.97
CA LYS A 52 1.27 -17.99 1.91
C LYS A 52 1.41 -19.21 1.02
N ASP A 53 1.01 -20.38 1.54
CA ASP A 53 1.00 -21.65 0.78
C ASP A 53 2.35 -21.95 0.12
N GLY A 54 3.44 -21.70 0.85
CA GLY A 54 4.79 -21.97 0.37
C GLY A 54 5.35 -20.91 -0.57
N LYS A 55 4.57 -19.89 -0.91
CA LYS A 55 5.01 -18.78 -1.75
C LYS A 55 5.44 -17.61 -0.86
N ARG A 56 6.49 -16.91 -1.29
CA ARG A 56 7.07 -15.77 -0.59
C ARG A 56 6.81 -14.48 -1.35
N TYR A 57 6.52 -13.41 -0.63
CA TYR A 57 6.15 -12.11 -1.21
C TYR A 57 6.97 -11.00 -0.60
N VAL A 58 7.43 -10.08 -1.43
CA VAL A 58 7.94 -8.77 -0.99
C VAL A 58 7.02 -7.71 -1.59
N ILE A 59 6.43 -6.89 -0.73
CA ILE A 59 5.30 -6.03 -1.10
C ILE A 59 5.65 -4.57 -0.89
N SER A 60 5.50 -3.77 -1.95
CA SER A 60 5.55 -2.31 -1.86
C SER A 60 4.15 -1.79 -1.54
N VAL A 61 4.02 -1.07 -0.44
CA VAL A 61 2.74 -0.50 0.00
C VAL A 61 2.70 0.98 -0.36
N LYS A 62 1.66 1.38 -1.08
CA LYS A 62 1.41 2.78 -1.43
C LYS A 62 0.05 3.18 -0.88
N ALA A 63 0.04 4.14 0.05
CA ALA A 63 -1.18 4.64 0.66
C ALA A 63 -1.38 6.10 0.29
N ARG A 64 -2.55 6.44 -0.21
CA ARG A 64 -2.88 7.80 -0.63
C ARG A 64 -4.34 8.09 -0.34
N ASN A 65 -4.64 9.37 -0.17
CA ASN A 65 -6.04 9.82 -0.13
C ASN A 65 -6.62 9.72 -1.54
N LYS A 66 -7.89 9.37 -1.63
CA LYS A 66 -8.59 9.24 -2.91
C LYS A 66 -8.55 10.53 -3.72
N TYR A 67 -8.67 11.66 -3.06
CA TYR A 67 -8.65 12.97 -3.70
C TYR A 67 -7.48 13.80 -3.22
N GLN A 68 -6.88 14.54 -4.15
CA GLN A 68 -5.87 15.53 -3.84
C GLN A 68 -6.51 16.75 -3.16
N LYS A 69 -5.68 17.63 -2.58
CA LYS A 69 -6.18 18.86 -1.94
C LYS A 69 -6.98 19.74 -2.91
N ASP A 70 -6.66 19.70 -4.19
CA ASP A 70 -7.36 20.46 -5.23
C ASP A 70 -8.65 19.78 -5.70
N GLY A 71 -9.02 18.66 -5.10
CA GLY A 71 -10.22 17.90 -5.44
C GLY A 71 -10.06 16.91 -6.57
N LYS A 72 -8.90 16.87 -7.21
CA LYS A 72 -8.65 15.91 -8.29
C LYS A 72 -8.42 14.50 -7.73
N LEU A 73 -8.86 13.51 -8.49
CA LEU A 73 -8.69 12.11 -8.14
C LEU A 73 -7.21 11.71 -8.21
N ASN A 74 -6.71 11.03 -7.18
CA ASN A 74 -5.43 10.33 -7.22
C ASN A 74 -5.61 9.01 -7.95
N SER A 75 -5.54 9.04 -9.26
CA SER A 75 -5.84 7.85 -10.08
C SER A 75 -4.65 6.91 -10.27
N ARG A 76 -3.45 7.38 -9.95
CA ARG A 76 -2.23 6.59 -10.15
C ARG A 76 -1.27 6.80 -8.99
N TYR A 77 -0.80 5.70 -8.41
CA TYR A 77 0.17 5.74 -7.31
C TYR A 77 1.56 5.39 -7.85
N ASN A 78 2.47 6.36 -7.86
CA ASN A 78 3.81 6.18 -8.40
C ASN A 78 4.62 5.17 -7.56
N LEU A 79 5.33 4.29 -8.26
CA LEU A 79 6.19 3.30 -7.62
C LEU A 79 7.55 3.86 -7.20
N GLY A 80 7.95 5.02 -7.75
CA GLY A 80 9.24 5.63 -7.49
C GLY A 80 10.25 5.32 -8.59
N GLU A 81 11.42 5.96 -8.50
CA GLU A 81 12.47 5.78 -9.48
C GLU A 81 13.10 4.39 -9.42
N ASN A 82 13.36 3.81 -10.59
CA ASN A 82 14.01 2.51 -10.73
C ASN A 82 13.30 1.41 -9.95
N ALA A 83 11.96 1.50 -9.84
CA ALA A 83 11.17 0.57 -9.02
C ALA A 83 11.36 -0.88 -9.46
N TYR A 84 11.37 -1.14 -10.76
CA TYR A 84 11.48 -2.52 -11.27
C TYR A 84 12.85 -3.12 -11.00
N ASP A 85 13.92 -2.34 -11.12
CA ASP A 85 15.28 -2.82 -10.80
C ASP A 85 15.41 -3.06 -9.29
N LYS A 86 14.88 -2.16 -8.48
CA LYS A 86 14.88 -2.31 -7.02
C LYS A 86 14.06 -3.54 -6.59
N ALA A 87 12.92 -3.74 -7.23
CA ALA A 87 12.06 -4.89 -6.96
C ALA A 87 12.75 -6.20 -7.29
N LYS A 88 13.42 -6.26 -8.42
CA LYS A 88 14.17 -7.45 -8.83
C LYS A 88 15.26 -7.81 -7.81
N ARG A 89 16.03 -6.83 -7.36
CA ARG A 89 17.09 -7.04 -6.37
C ARG A 89 16.52 -7.52 -5.03
N THR A 90 15.44 -6.89 -4.58
CA THR A 90 14.80 -7.26 -3.32
C THR A 90 14.17 -8.64 -3.42
N ALA A 91 13.52 -8.96 -4.52
CA ALA A 91 12.95 -10.28 -4.77
C ALA A 91 14.00 -11.37 -4.73
N GLU A 92 15.16 -11.14 -5.35
CA GLU A 92 16.27 -12.07 -5.32
C GLU A 92 16.83 -12.25 -3.90
N LYS A 93 16.98 -11.15 -3.18
CA LYS A 93 17.50 -11.17 -1.80
C LYS A 93 16.64 -12.03 -0.86
N TYR A 94 15.34 -11.95 -0.99
CA TYR A 94 14.39 -12.69 -0.14
C TYR A 94 13.90 -13.98 -0.77
N ASN A 95 14.33 -14.29 -1.98
CA ASN A 95 13.81 -15.41 -2.75
C ASN A 95 12.28 -15.39 -2.78
N ALA A 96 11.75 -14.25 -3.19
CA ALA A 96 10.32 -13.94 -3.13
C ALA A 96 9.85 -13.28 -4.43
N GLU A 97 8.53 -13.17 -4.58
CA GLU A 97 7.95 -12.47 -5.74
C GLU A 97 7.59 -11.04 -5.36
N PRO A 98 7.87 -10.07 -6.25
CA PRO A 98 7.53 -8.68 -5.96
C PRO A 98 6.05 -8.39 -6.27
N TYR A 99 5.37 -7.82 -5.29
CA TYR A 99 3.97 -7.43 -5.37
C TYR A 99 3.83 -5.97 -4.95
N TRP A 100 2.70 -5.38 -5.29
CA TRP A 100 2.31 -4.04 -4.83
C TRP A 100 0.98 -4.15 -4.09
N MET A 101 0.78 -3.23 -3.17
CA MET A 101 -0.48 -3.08 -2.47
C MET A 101 -0.81 -1.59 -2.43
N ALA A 102 -1.97 -1.22 -2.95
CA ALA A 102 -2.44 0.16 -2.99
C ALA A 102 -3.58 0.32 -2.00
N ILE A 103 -3.44 1.28 -1.09
CA ILE A 103 -4.46 1.58 -0.08
C ILE A 103 -5.00 2.97 -0.38
N GLN A 104 -6.30 3.03 -0.66
CA GLN A 104 -6.99 4.27 -0.97
C GLN A 104 -7.85 4.67 0.22
N PHE A 105 -7.55 5.81 0.81
CA PHE A 105 -8.34 6.37 1.90
C PHE A 105 -9.32 7.41 1.35
N ASP A 106 -10.58 7.27 1.73
CA ASP A 106 -11.64 8.21 1.34
C ASP A 106 -12.46 8.54 2.58
N ASP A 107 -12.10 9.62 3.26
CA ASP A 107 -12.73 10.07 4.50
C ASP A 107 -12.73 8.95 5.55
N HIS A 108 -13.88 8.33 5.82
CA HIS A 108 -14.00 7.25 6.80
C HIS A 108 -13.91 5.86 6.17
N GLU A 109 -13.65 5.78 4.87
CA GLU A 109 -13.62 4.53 4.15
C GLU A 109 -12.23 4.25 3.59
N TYR A 110 -11.95 2.99 3.32
CA TYR A 110 -10.72 2.61 2.63
C TYR A 110 -10.94 1.40 1.75
N SER A 111 -10.13 1.32 0.72
CA SER A 111 -10.08 0.16 -0.17
C SER A 111 -8.64 -0.29 -0.29
N ILE A 112 -8.43 -1.59 -0.48
CA ILE A 112 -7.09 -2.16 -0.67
C ILE A 112 -7.08 -3.00 -1.92
N TYR A 113 -6.14 -2.70 -2.81
CA TYR A 113 -5.90 -3.40 -4.06
C TYR A 113 -4.52 -4.06 -4.00
N PHE A 114 -4.40 -5.25 -4.58
CA PHE A 114 -3.21 -6.07 -4.46
C PHE A 114 -2.91 -6.78 -5.77
N GLY A 115 -1.65 -6.81 -6.17
CA GLY A 115 -1.30 -7.51 -7.40
C GLY A 115 0.21 -7.70 -7.54
N SER A 116 0.59 -8.57 -8.48
CA SER A 116 1.99 -8.77 -8.81
C SER A 116 2.54 -7.55 -9.55
N LEU A 117 3.83 -7.29 -9.37
CA LEU A 117 4.47 -6.21 -10.11
C LEU A 117 4.42 -6.49 -11.62
N GLU A 118 4.51 -7.75 -12.00
CA GLU A 118 4.45 -8.17 -13.40
C GLU A 118 3.15 -7.73 -14.09
N CYS A 119 2.02 -7.74 -13.38
CA CYS A 119 0.74 -7.40 -13.99
C CYS A 119 0.64 -5.92 -14.40
N LEU A 120 1.57 -5.07 -13.97
CA LEU A 120 1.61 -3.68 -14.37
C LEU A 120 2.30 -3.46 -15.73
N ASN A 121 2.93 -4.49 -16.28
CA ASN A 121 3.57 -4.46 -17.61
C ASN A 121 4.55 -3.29 -17.79
N GLY A 122 5.35 -3.00 -16.77
CA GLY A 122 6.35 -1.93 -16.84
C GLY A 122 5.82 -0.53 -16.55
N ALA A 123 4.55 -0.38 -16.18
CA ALA A 123 3.99 0.92 -15.86
C ALA A 123 4.67 1.52 -14.63
N LYS A 124 4.85 2.84 -14.63
CA LYS A 124 5.54 3.55 -13.55
C LYS A 124 4.71 3.75 -12.29
N GLY A 125 3.44 3.45 -12.35
CA GLY A 125 2.54 3.58 -11.22
C GLY A 125 1.40 2.58 -11.26
N ILE A 126 0.71 2.46 -10.13
CA ILE A 126 -0.44 1.59 -9.99
C ILE A 126 -1.68 2.36 -10.45
N PRO A 127 -2.41 1.89 -11.49
CA PRO A 127 -3.61 2.57 -11.96
C PRO A 127 -4.80 2.19 -11.08
N VAL A 128 -5.01 2.94 -10.00
CA VAL A 128 -5.98 2.61 -8.95
C VAL A 128 -7.42 2.60 -9.48
N ASP A 129 -7.73 3.44 -10.45
CA ASP A 129 -9.03 3.45 -11.11
C ASP A 129 -9.34 2.12 -11.79
N LYS A 130 -8.35 1.52 -12.45
CA LYS A 130 -8.48 0.20 -13.08
C LYS A 130 -8.55 -0.91 -12.04
N CYS A 131 -7.84 -0.75 -10.92
CA CYS A 131 -7.93 -1.68 -9.80
C CYS A 131 -9.34 -1.70 -9.22
N ALA A 132 -9.94 -0.53 -9.05
CA ALA A 132 -11.29 -0.39 -8.52
C ALA A 132 -12.34 -1.04 -9.43
N ASN A 133 -12.09 -1.06 -10.73
CA ASN A 133 -12.96 -1.70 -11.73
C ASN A 133 -12.69 -3.19 -11.89
N GLY A 134 -11.72 -3.75 -11.16
CA GLY A 134 -11.36 -5.16 -11.25
C GLY A 134 -10.54 -5.54 -12.48
N GLU A 135 -10.01 -4.56 -13.21
CA GLU A 135 -9.25 -4.80 -14.43
C GLU A 135 -7.80 -5.20 -14.16
N ILE A 136 -7.23 -4.76 -13.04
CA ILE A 136 -5.83 -5.04 -12.66
C ILE A 136 -5.77 -5.46 -11.21
N GLY A 137 -5.10 -6.58 -10.94
CA GLY A 137 -4.93 -7.07 -9.59
C GLY A 137 -6.24 -7.60 -8.99
N GLU A 138 -6.26 -7.64 -7.67
CA GLU A 138 -7.40 -8.15 -6.92
C GLU A 138 -7.81 -7.12 -5.86
N ILE A 139 -9.10 -7.08 -5.54
CA ILE A 139 -9.63 -6.20 -4.51
C ILE A 139 -9.69 -6.98 -3.20
N LEU A 140 -8.81 -6.65 -2.25
CA LEU A 140 -8.82 -7.29 -0.94
C LEU A 140 -9.84 -6.67 0.00
N VAL A 141 -10.02 -5.36 -0.08
CA VAL A 141 -10.98 -4.62 0.74
C VAL A 141 -11.67 -3.59 -0.15
N ASP A 142 -13.01 -3.59 -0.12
CA ASP A 142 -13.80 -2.66 -0.92
C ASP A 142 -14.59 -1.73 0.00
N LYS A 143 -14.17 -0.46 0.04
CA LYS A 143 -14.84 0.64 0.77
C LYS A 143 -15.26 0.31 2.19
N LYS A 144 -14.39 -0.34 2.92
CA LYS A 144 -14.65 -0.67 4.32
C LYS A 144 -14.42 0.56 5.20
N ARG A 145 -15.24 0.71 6.24
CA ARG A 145 -15.06 1.80 7.19
C ARG A 145 -13.79 1.62 8.01
N HIS A 146 -13.14 2.74 8.31
CA HIS A 146 -11.97 2.73 9.19
C HIS A 146 -12.36 2.21 10.58
N PHE A 147 -11.42 1.59 11.24
CA PHE A 147 -11.56 1.23 12.62
C PHE A 147 -11.74 2.48 13.51
N PHE A 148 -11.10 3.58 13.14
CA PHE A 148 -11.22 4.86 13.84
C PHE A 148 -12.10 5.81 13.04
N ASP A 149 -13.17 6.28 13.67
CA ASP A 149 -14.02 7.32 13.15
C ASP A 149 -13.77 8.58 13.98
N PHE A 150 -13.01 9.51 13.44
CA PHE A 150 -12.64 10.74 14.16
C PHE A 150 -13.84 11.60 14.51
N ASP A 151 -14.89 11.59 13.69
CA ASP A 151 -16.10 12.36 13.98
C ASP A 151 -16.84 11.75 15.15
N TYR A 152 -16.87 10.43 15.24
CA TYR A 152 -17.47 9.73 16.38
C TYR A 152 -16.77 10.14 17.68
N TYR A 153 -15.46 10.06 17.72
CA TYR A 153 -14.70 10.44 18.93
C TYR A 153 -14.81 11.92 19.26
N ARG A 154 -14.93 12.76 18.25
CA ARG A 154 -15.08 14.20 18.44
C ARG A 154 -16.42 14.53 19.08
N ASN A 155 -17.48 13.83 18.72
CA ASN A 155 -18.85 14.08 19.20
C ASN A 155 -19.08 13.57 20.61
N GLU A 156 -18.28 12.66 21.10
CA GLU A 156 -18.39 12.12 22.45
C GLU A 156 -17.72 12.93 23.52
N ARG A 157 -17.06 14.01 23.15
CA ARG A 157 -16.37 14.87 24.11
C ARG A 157 -17.29 15.97 24.64
#